data_96bc15bd6b9d5449c920d33633f7ddff
#
_entry.id   96bc15bd6b9d5449c920d33633f7ddff
#
_cell.length_a   1.000
_cell.length_b   1.000
_cell.length_c   1.000
_cell.angle_alpha   90.00
_cell.angle_beta   90.00
_cell.angle_gamma   90.00
#
_symmetry.space_group_name_H-M   'P 1'
#
loop_
_entity.id
_entity.type
_entity.pdbx_description
1 polymer ?
#
loop_
_entity_poly.entity_id
_entity_poly.type
_entity_poly.pdbx_seq_one_letter_code
_entity_poly.pdbx_strand_id
1 'polypeptide(L)'
;MVVTIGVIVLICSMCIPKFNSYNYEVNSFAKQLCSDIRYVKSNNMLGNLNSFVLMTKENGRKGYILVDKGIQVKDVYLPNNVDITYPNKKIYFRNDGTPNPTGSTIKIFNDKISKEITIVPVSGRVLFKEDLYEK
;
A
#
# COMPACT_ATOMS: atom_id res chain seq x y z
N MET A 1 -13.61 23.40 -38.92
CA MET A 1 -14.09 22.72 -37.71
C MET A 1 -13.35 21.42 -37.40
N VAL A 2 -13.23 20.51 -38.35
CA VAL A 2 -12.52 19.23 -38.15
C VAL A 2 -11.03 19.42 -37.81
N VAL A 3 -10.37 20.39 -38.46
CA VAL A 3 -8.95 20.70 -38.22
C VAL A 3 -8.72 21.22 -36.79
N THR A 4 -9.64 22.05 -36.28
CA THR A 4 -9.55 22.61 -34.93
C THR A 4 -9.67 21.54 -33.83
N ILE A 5 -10.56 20.57 -34.01
CA ILE A 5 -10.73 19.43 -33.12
C ILE A 5 -9.47 18.54 -33.13
N GLY A 6 -8.88 18.28 -34.30
CA GLY A 6 -7.64 17.53 -34.43
C GLY A 6 -6.46 18.17 -33.72
N VAL A 7 -6.33 19.50 -33.76
CA VAL A 7 -5.29 20.26 -33.08
C VAL A 7 -5.46 20.16 -31.56
N ILE A 8 -6.68 20.30 -31.05
CA ILE A 8 -6.98 20.18 -29.60
C ILE A 8 -6.63 18.78 -29.10
N VAL A 9 -6.97 17.73 -29.82
CA VAL A 9 -6.63 16.33 -29.47
C VAL A 9 -5.12 16.13 -29.44
N LEU A 10 -4.38 16.68 -30.40
CA LEU A 10 -2.93 16.63 -30.42
C LEU A 10 -2.29 17.33 -29.22
N ILE A 11 -2.77 18.51 -28.85
CA ILE A 11 -2.27 19.25 -27.69
C ILE A 11 -2.56 18.48 -26.41
N CYS A 12 -3.76 17.92 -26.25
CA CYS A 12 -4.13 17.10 -25.10
C CYS A 12 -3.25 15.84 -24.96
N SER A 13 -2.91 15.20 -26.06
CA SER A 13 -2.03 14.03 -26.03
C SER A 13 -0.59 14.35 -25.65
N MET A 14 -0.12 15.56 -25.95
CA MET A 14 1.20 16.04 -25.52
C MET A 14 1.25 16.42 -24.05
N CYS A 15 0.11 16.76 -23.46
CA CYS A 15 0.01 17.15 -22.06
C CYS A 15 -0.11 15.97 -21.10
N ILE A 16 -0.24 14.74 -21.62
CA ILE A 16 -0.25 13.53 -20.77
C ILE A 16 1.15 13.33 -20.20
N PRO A 17 1.32 13.44 -18.86
CA PRO A 17 2.62 13.21 -18.26
C PRO A 17 3.07 11.77 -18.52
N LYS A 18 4.32 11.61 -18.92
CA LYS A 18 4.94 10.30 -19.05
C LYS A 18 5.19 9.75 -17.66
N PHE A 19 4.23 8.99 -17.13
CA PHE A 19 4.43 8.30 -15.89
C PHE A 19 5.48 7.21 -16.05
N ASN A 20 6.47 7.22 -15.20
CA ASN A 20 7.35 6.08 -15.05
C ASN A 20 6.55 4.97 -14.37
N SER A 21 6.10 3.99 -15.14
CA SER A 21 5.20 2.93 -14.68
C SER A 21 5.74 2.16 -13.48
N TYR A 22 7.05 1.98 -13.38
CA TYR A 22 7.69 1.29 -12.25
C TYR A 22 7.52 2.02 -10.92
N ASN A 23 7.72 3.33 -10.92
CA ASN A 23 7.55 4.15 -9.73
C ASN A 23 6.09 4.26 -9.32
N TYR A 24 5.20 4.32 -10.31
CA TYR A 24 3.77 4.35 -10.08
C TYR A 24 3.27 3.08 -9.40
N GLU A 25 3.74 1.91 -9.84
CA GLU A 25 3.32 0.62 -9.27
C GLU A 25 3.73 0.49 -7.80
N VAL A 26 4.98 0.82 -7.46
CA VAL A 26 5.45 0.82 -6.06
C VAL A 26 4.63 1.80 -5.21
N ASN A 27 4.46 3.02 -5.69
CA ASN A 27 3.75 4.07 -4.99
C ASN A 27 2.27 3.71 -4.79
N SER A 28 1.61 3.22 -5.83
CA SER A 28 0.20 2.82 -5.79
C SER A 28 -0.03 1.67 -4.81
N PHE A 29 0.79 0.64 -4.87
CA PHE A 29 0.69 -0.49 -3.95
C PHE A 29 0.94 -0.07 -2.50
N ALA A 30 1.97 0.73 -2.26
CA ALA A 30 2.31 1.20 -0.92
C ALA A 30 1.21 2.07 -0.33
N LYS A 31 0.63 2.97 -1.10
CA LYS A 31 -0.49 3.81 -0.67
C LYS A 31 -1.74 2.99 -0.37
N GLN A 32 -2.03 2.02 -1.20
CA GLN A 32 -3.17 1.12 -0.99
C GLN A 32 -3.00 0.30 0.28
N LEU A 33 -1.83 -0.29 0.50
CA LEU A 33 -1.54 -1.05 1.71
C LEU A 33 -1.63 -0.15 2.96
N CYS A 34 -1.06 1.05 2.89
CA CYS A 34 -1.13 2.03 3.99
C CYS A 34 -2.57 2.39 4.34
N SER A 35 -3.40 2.64 3.32
CA SER A 35 -4.83 2.93 3.48
C SER A 35 -5.57 1.75 4.12
N ASP A 36 -5.29 0.54 3.67
CA ASP A 36 -5.92 -0.67 4.21
C ASP A 36 -5.50 -0.94 5.67
N ILE A 37 -4.26 -0.67 6.02
CA ILE A 37 -3.79 -0.77 7.41
C ILE A 37 -4.50 0.26 8.29
N ARG A 38 -4.67 1.49 7.82
CA ARG A 38 -5.41 2.53 8.56
C ARG A 38 -6.89 2.16 8.72
N TYR A 39 -7.47 1.55 7.71
CA TYR A 39 -8.84 1.03 7.78
C TYR A 39 -8.99 -0.05 8.84
N VAL A 40 -8.05 -1.00 8.89
CA VAL A 40 -8.02 -2.04 9.94
C VAL A 40 -7.89 -1.43 11.32
N LYS A 41 -6.99 -0.46 11.50
CA LYS A 41 -6.83 0.24 12.78
C LYS A 41 -8.14 0.89 13.22
N SER A 42 -8.81 1.60 12.33
CA SER A 42 -10.09 2.24 12.60
C SER A 42 -11.15 1.23 13.04
N ASN A 43 -11.27 0.10 12.34
CA ASN A 43 -12.21 -0.96 12.68
C ASN A 43 -11.89 -1.61 14.03
N ASN A 44 -10.63 -1.87 14.30
CA ASN A 44 -10.22 -2.45 15.59
C ASN A 44 -10.54 -1.50 16.75
N MET A 45 -10.36 -0.20 16.56
CA MET A 45 -10.71 0.82 17.58
C MET A 45 -12.22 0.90 17.80
N LEU A 46 -13.01 0.59 16.80
CA LEU A 46 -14.48 0.52 16.93
C LEU A 46 -14.98 -0.80 17.56
N GLY A 47 -14.06 -1.69 17.93
CA GLY A 47 -14.39 -2.96 18.55
C GLY A 47 -14.40 -4.17 17.63
N ASN A 48 -14.20 -3.98 16.33
CA ASN A 48 -14.15 -5.08 15.36
C ASN A 48 -12.74 -5.69 15.34
N LEU A 49 -12.46 -6.59 16.24
CA LEU A 49 -11.14 -7.21 16.41
C LEU A 49 -10.86 -8.31 15.35
N ASN A 50 -11.85 -8.67 14.56
CA ASN A 50 -11.70 -9.63 13.47
C ASN A 50 -11.35 -8.98 12.13
N SER A 51 -10.88 -7.73 12.16
CA SER A 51 -10.35 -7.02 10.99
C SER A 51 -8.83 -7.01 11.06
N PHE A 52 -8.18 -7.43 9.99
CA PHE A 52 -6.71 -7.48 9.92
C PHE A 52 -6.22 -7.53 8.47
N VAL A 53 -4.95 -7.20 8.30
CA VAL A 53 -4.22 -7.41 7.05
C VAL A 53 -3.30 -8.61 7.24
N LEU A 54 -3.39 -9.58 6.34
CA LEU A 54 -2.54 -10.77 6.36
C LEU A 54 -1.63 -10.76 5.13
N MET A 55 -0.33 -10.77 5.36
CA MET A 55 0.65 -10.90 4.29
C MET A 55 0.65 -12.34 3.77
N THR A 56 0.59 -12.49 2.46
CA THR A 56 0.50 -13.82 1.83
C THR A 56 1.58 -14.01 0.79
N LYS A 57 1.89 -15.28 0.56
CA LYS A 57 2.73 -15.69 -0.55
C LYS A 57 2.11 -16.95 -1.14
N GLU A 58 1.57 -16.83 -2.33
CA GLU A 58 0.92 -17.91 -3.03
C GLU A 58 1.51 -18.07 -4.43
N ASN A 59 1.90 -19.30 -4.76
CA ASN A 59 2.52 -19.61 -6.06
C ASN A 59 3.72 -18.72 -6.42
N GLY A 60 4.53 -18.34 -5.41
CA GLY A 60 5.67 -17.47 -5.58
C GLY A 60 5.33 -16.00 -5.69
N ARG A 61 4.06 -15.61 -5.75
CA ARG A 61 3.61 -14.21 -5.71
C ARG A 61 3.32 -13.79 -4.28
N LYS A 62 3.93 -12.68 -3.89
CA LYS A 62 3.65 -12.04 -2.61
C LYS A 62 2.46 -11.09 -2.76
N GLY A 63 1.76 -10.85 -1.67
CA GLY A 63 0.65 -9.93 -1.63
C GLY A 63 0.09 -9.83 -0.23
N TYR A 64 -1.12 -9.32 -0.12
CA TYR A 64 -1.82 -9.30 1.16
C TYR A 64 -3.32 -9.49 0.96
N ILE A 65 -3.96 -9.93 2.04
CA ILE A 65 -5.40 -10.08 2.12
C ILE A 65 -5.91 -9.09 3.16
N LEU A 66 -6.98 -8.38 2.84
CA LEU A 66 -7.72 -7.58 3.81
C LEU A 66 -8.92 -8.38 4.29
N VAL A 67 -8.98 -8.64 5.59
CA VAL A 67 -10.11 -9.28 6.23
C VAL A 67 -10.84 -8.26 7.08
N ASP A 68 -12.15 -8.14 6.90
CA ASP A 68 -13.00 -7.27 7.65
C ASP A 68 -14.14 -8.08 8.30
N LYS A 69 -14.26 -7.98 9.61
CA LYS A 69 -15.25 -8.72 10.41
C LYS A 69 -15.23 -10.24 10.15
N GLY A 70 -14.03 -10.78 9.94
CA GLY A 70 -13.83 -12.20 9.68
C GLY A 70 -14.08 -12.63 8.23
N ILE A 71 -14.42 -11.71 7.33
CA ILE A 71 -14.67 -11.99 5.92
C ILE A 71 -13.57 -11.38 5.06
N GLN A 72 -13.02 -12.17 4.15
CA GLN A 72 -12.03 -11.67 3.19
C GLN A 72 -12.72 -10.71 2.21
N VAL A 73 -12.31 -9.45 2.24
CA VAL A 73 -12.89 -8.38 1.41
C VAL A 73 -12.07 -8.13 0.16
N LYS A 74 -10.75 -8.29 0.27
CA LYS A 74 -9.81 -7.88 -0.76
C LYS A 74 -8.60 -8.80 -0.76
N ASP A 75 -8.12 -9.10 -1.96
CA ASP A 75 -6.88 -9.84 -2.20
C ASP A 75 -6.05 -9.03 -3.19
N VAL A 76 -4.86 -8.63 -2.77
CA VAL A 76 -4.00 -7.73 -3.55
C VAL A 76 -2.64 -8.38 -3.74
N TYR A 77 -2.25 -8.55 -5.00
CA TYR A 77 -0.93 -9.09 -5.36
C TYR A 77 0.06 -7.97 -5.67
N LEU A 78 1.33 -8.22 -5.35
CA LEU A 78 2.40 -7.32 -5.74
C LEU A 78 2.55 -7.25 -7.25
N PRO A 79 2.76 -6.04 -7.81
CA PRO A 79 3.14 -5.91 -9.23
C PRO A 79 4.44 -6.63 -9.53
N ASN A 80 4.66 -6.93 -10.80
CA ASN A 80 5.94 -7.47 -11.26
C ASN A 80 7.08 -6.50 -10.96
N ASN A 81 8.23 -7.01 -10.60
CA ASN A 81 9.45 -6.24 -10.26
C ASN A 81 9.34 -5.42 -8.97
N VAL A 82 8.30 -5.62 -8.17
CA VAL A 82 8.15 -5.00 -6.86
C VAL A 82 8.31 -6.09 -5.80
N ASP A 83 9.06 -5.80 -4.74
CA ASP A 83 9.21 -6.69 -3.61
C ASP A 83 8.77 -6.00 -2.32
N ILE A 84 8.51 -6.81 -1.30
CA ILE A 84 8.05 -6.34 -0.01
C ILE A 84 8.78 -7.11 1.10
N THR A 85 9.18 -6.37 2.14
CA THR A 85 9.69 -6.95 3.37
C THR A 85 8.83 -6.52 4.54
N TYR A 86 8.55 -7.44 5.43
CA TYR A 86 7.72 -7.20 6.60
C TYR A 86 8.14 -8.09 7.76
N PRO A 87 8.18 -7.57 9.00
CA PRO A 87 8.52 -8.38 10.17
C PRO A 87 7.35 -9.23 10.68
N ASN A 88 6.12 -8.74 10.52
CA ASN A 88 4.92 -9.40 11.01
C ASN A 88 4.00 -9.81 9.85
N LYS A 89 3.61 -11.07 9.83
CA LYS A 89 2.72 -11.60 8.80
C LYS A 89 1.28 -11.08 8.93
N LYS A 90 0.81 -10.89 10.16
CA LYS A 90 -0.52 -10.39 10.45
C LYS A 90 -0.42 -9.01 11.08
N ILE A 91 -1.17 -8.05 10.53
CA ILE A 91 -1.19 -6.66 11.00
C ILE A 91 -2.57 -6.36 11.54
N TYR A 92 -2.66 -6.07 12.82
CA TYR A 92 -3.90 -5.66 13.48
C TYR A 92 -3.57 -4.82 14.72
N PHE A 93 -4.60 -4.24 15.31
CA PHE A 93 -4.46 -3.30 16.42
C PHE A 93 -5.37 -3.70 17.57
N ARG A 94 -5.03 -3.23 18.76
CA ARG A 94 -5.89 -3.34 19.94
C ARG A 94 -6.98 -2.26 19.92
N ASN A 95 -7.94 -2.36 20.80
CA ASN A 95 -9.05 -1.39 20.89
C ASN A 95 -8.56 0.05 21.13
N ASP A 96 -7.43 0.22 21.80
CA ASP A 96 -6.83 1.53 22.06
C ASP A 96 -6.01 2.08 20.89
N GLY A 97 -5.90 1.34 19.78
CA GLY A 97 -5.15 1.71 18.59
C GLY A 97 -3.68 1.33 18.62
N THR A 98 -3.20 0.66 19.68
CA THR A 98 -1.82 0.18 19.71
C THR A 98 -1.66 -1.06 18.82
N PRO A 99 -0.51 -1.21 18.13
CA PRO A 99 -0.30 -2.37 17.27
C PRO A 99 -0.10 -3.65 18.10
N ASN A 100 -0.52 -4.77 17.56
CA ASN A 100 -0.37 -6.07 18.15
C ASN A 100 0.41 -7.00 17.19
N PRO A 101 1.48 -7.67 17.61
CA PRO A 101 2.08 -7.61 18.96
C PRO A 101 2.92 -6.36 19.20
N THR A 102 3.48 -5.76 18.16
CA THR A 102 4.36 -4.59 18.28
C THR A 102 4.36 -3.78 16.99
N GLY A 103 4.95 -2.59 17.04
CA GLY A 103 5.18 -1.78 15.85
C GLY A 103 6.10 -2.46 14.85
N SER A 104 6.00 -2.03 13.61
CA SER A 104 6.77 -2.62 12.52
C SER A 104 7.00 -1.63 11.40
N THR A 105 7.99 -1.92 10.57
CA THR A 105 8.23 -1.18 9.33
C THR A 105 8.11 -2.15 8.16
N ILE A 106 7.23 -1.81 7.23
CA ILE A 106 7.02 -2.55 5.99
C ILE A 106 7.70 -1.76 4.88
N LYS A 107 8.57 -2.42 4.13
CA LYS A 107 9.30 -1.80 3.04
C LYS A 107 8.83 -2.38 1.71
N ILE A 108 8.38 -1.52 0.81
CA ILE A 108 7.97 -1.88 -0.54
C ILE A 108 8.94 -1.21 -1.50
N PHE A 109 9.58 -1.98 -2.34
CA PHE A 109 10.69 -1.47 -3.16
C PHE A 109 10.81 -2.17 -4.50
N ASN A 110 11.48 -1.49 -5.41
CA ASN A 110 12.00 -2.05 -6.64
C ASN A 110 13.47 -1.62 -6.81
N ASP A 111 14.05 -1.81 -7.98
CA ASP A 111 15.45 -1.48 -8.24
C ASP A 111 15.76 0.02 -8.15
N LYS A 112 14.75 0.87 -8.20
CA LYS A 112 14.91 2.34 -8.30
C LYS A 112 14.41 3.10 -7.10
N ILE A 113 13.28 2.69 -6.51
CA ILE A 113 12.66 3.40 -5.39
C ILE A 113 12.24 2.46 -4.27
N SER A 114 12.12 3.04 -3.09
CA SER A 114 11.63 2.35 -1.89
C SER A 114 10.63 3.24 -1.19
N LYS A 115 9.55 2.61 -0.71
CA LYS A 115 8.54 3.26 0.15
C LYS A 115 8.45 2.49 1.45
N GLU A 116 8.29 3.20 2.55
CA GLU A 116 8.18 2.59 3.86
C GLU A 116 6.85 2.94 4.53
N ILE A 117 6.24 1.94 5.13
CA ILE A 117 5.09 2.11 6.01
C ILE A 117 5.54 1.73 7.41
N THR A 118 5.55 2.70 8.32
CA THR A 118 5.95 2.48 9.71
C THR A 118 4.73 2.53 10.62
N ILE A 119 4.57 1.49 11.42
CA ILE A 119 3.57 1.44 12.48
C ILE A 119 4.29 1.69 13.80
N VAL A 120 4.01 2.83 14.42
CA VAL A 120 4.70 3.27 15.63
C VAL A 120 4.27 2.38 16.81
N PRO A 121 5.21 1.82 17.60
CA PRO A 121 4.89 0.81 18.61
C PRO A 121 3.89 1.25 19.70
N VAL A 122 3.99 2.49 20.17
CA VAL A 122 3.17 2.95 21.30
C VAL A 122 1.86 3.57 20.84
N SER A 123 1.91 4.43 19.83
CA SER A 123 0.73 5.16 19.36
C SER A 123 -0.06 4.43 18.29
N GLY A 124 0.54 3.44 17.62
CA GLY A 124 -0.06 2.77 16.48
C GLY A 124 -0.22 3.66 15.25
N ARG A 125 0.43 4.82 15.20
CA ARG A 125 0.37 5.71 14.04
C ARG A 125 0.95 5.01 12.82
N VAL A 126 0.22 5.08 11.73
CA VAL A 126 0.65 4.54 10.46
C VAL A 126 1.25 5.67 9.63
N LEU A 127 2.57 5.64 9.48
CA LEU A 127 3.33 6.67 8.77
C LEU A 127 3.78 6.15 7.41
N PHE A 128 3.53 6.94 6.39
CA PHE A 128 4.01 6.66 5.04
C PHE A 128 5.24 7.51 4.77
N LYS A 129 6.37 6.86 4.50
CA LYS A 129 7.64 7.53 4.18
C LYS A 129 8.05 7.24 2.76
N GLU A 130 8.48 8.28 2.08
CA GLU A 130 9.07 8.19 0.76
C GLU A 130 10.58 8.31 0.86
N ASP A 131 11.28 7.19 0.74
CA ASP A 131 12.72 7.21 0.60
C ASP A 131 13.08 7.20 -0.88
N LEU A 132 13.55 8.33 -1.35
CA LEU A 132 14.13 8.44 -2.68
C LEU A 132 15.59 8.01 -2.60
N TYR A 133 15.88 6.81 -3.08
CA TYR A 133 17.26 6.44 -3.31
C TYR A 133 17.73 7.10 -4.59
N GLU A 134 18.37 8.23 -4.44
CA GLU A 134 19.21 8.75 -5.51
C GLU A 134 20.55 7.99 -5.47
N LYS A 135 20.72 7.15 -6.42
CA LYS A 135 22.03 6.66 -6.77
C LYS A 135 22.44 7.22 -8.10
#